data_3de5fc3e6b6d9e80e2ac93a68ebeee9e
#
_entry.id   3de5fc3e6b6d9e80e2ac93a68ebeee9e
#
_cell.length_a   1.000
_cell.length_b   1.000
_cell.length_c   1.000
_cell.angle_alpha   90.00
_cell.angle_beta   90.00
_cell.angle_gamma   90.00
#
_symmetry.space_group_name_H-M   'P 1'
#
loop_
_entity.id
_entity.type
_entity.pdbx_description
1 polymer ?
#
loop_
_entity_poly.entity_id
_entity_poly.type
_entity_poly.pdbx_seq_one_letter_code
_entity_poly.pdbx_strand_id
1 'polypeptide(L)'
;ILDSDSDYDAKRVLEQAKYLDSLKNETVFDIGIAEFNYDEVKEKAMNLGLDLKGGINVILQISVKDILVGLANGSKDPVFRKALSDAEELQKDSQNTYLEDFFVAFDAVEGQTKLASPDIFANRTLSEEVTFDMSDAEVKPVLSAKIDESIVSAFEVLRKRIDKFGVTQPNIQRIGNSGRILVELPGAKEIERVKGLLQSTAQLEFWDAFKGEEFGTFIFQANDLLKEIIETDSIDFICIGGGL
;
A
#
# COMPACT_ATOMS: atom_id res chain seq x y z
N ILE A 1 -23.41 -7.05 28.01
CA ILE A 1 -23.17 -8.51 27.98
C ILE A 1 -22.10 -8.85 26.91
N LEU A 2 -21.83 -8.01 25.92
CA LEU A 2 -20.86 -8.28 24.86
C LEU A 2 -19.42 -7.82 25.17
N ASP A 3 -19.21 -6.98 26.18
CA ASP A 3 -17.87 -6.50 26.58
C ASP A 3 -17.08 -7.48 27.47
N SER A 4 -17.74 -8.48 28.06
CA SER A 4 -17.07 -9.41 28.97
C SER A 4 -16.22 -10.46 28.26
N ASP A 5 -16.55 -10.85 27.04
CA ASP A 5 -15.83 -11.92 26.32
C ASP A 5 -14.50 -11.44 25.72
N SER A 6 -14.43 -10.20 25.22
CA SER A 6 -13.18 -9.64 24.68
C SER A 6 -12.13 -9.36 25.77
N ASP A 7 -12.57 -8.93 26.97
CA ASP A 7 -11.68 -8.70 28.12
C ASP A 7 -11.16 -10.02 28.72
N TYR A 8 -11.98 -11.10 28.67
CA TYR A 8 -11.57 -12.42 29.12
C TYR A 8 -10.48 -13.02 28.21
N ASP A 9 -10.65 -12.94 26.90
CA ASP A 9 -9.67 -13.45 25.94
C ASP A 9 -8.36 -12.67 25.99
N ALA A 10 -8.41 -11.35 26.14
CA ALA A 10 -7.24 -10.50 26.31
C ALA A 10 -6.46 -10.84 27.59
N LYS A 11 -7.16 -11.05 28.73
CA LYS A 11 -6.54 -11.48 29.99
C LYS A 11 -5.92 -12.85 29.88
N ARG A 12 -6.62 -13.80 29.25
CA ARG A 12 -6.11 -15.17 29.04
C ARG A 12 -4.81 -15.16 28.22
N VAL A 13 -4.74 -14.38 27.14
CA VAL A 13 -3.55 -14.24 26.32
C VAL A 13 -2.39 -13.64 27.12
N LEU A 14 -2.67 -12.61 27.93
CA LEU A 14 -1.66 -11.97 28.77
C LEU A 14 -1.11 -12.91 29.86
N GLU A 15 -1.99 -13.66 30.52
CA GLU A 15 -1.58 -14.64 31.53
C GLU A 15 -0.81 -15.82 30.91
N GLN A 16 -1.23 -16.28 29.76
CA GLN A 16 -0.51 -17.31 29.00
C GLN A 16 0.88 -16.81 28.60
N ALA A 17 1.02 -15.57 28.14
CA ALA A 17 2.31 -14.97 27.79
C ALA A 17 3.23 -14.88 29.00
N LYS A 18 2.72 -14.44 30.17
CA LYS A 18 3.48 -14.40 31.43
C LYS A 18 3.93 -15.79 31.89
N TYR A 19 3.04 -16.77 31.78
CA TYR A 19 3.36 -18.15 32.14
C TYR A 19 4.46 -18.72 31.24
N LEU A 20 4.36 -18.53 29.92
CA LEU A 20 5.40 -18.96 28.97
C LEU A 20 6.72 -18.23 29.19
N ASP A 21 6.69 -16.95 29.58
CA ASP A 21 7.87 -16.18 29.91
C ASP A 21 8.59 -16.73 31.16
N SER A 22 7.84 -17.21 32.15
CA SER A 22 8.39 -17.85 33.34
C SER A 22 9.08 -19.19 33.05
N LEU A 23 8.66 -19.87 31.99
CA LEU A 23 9.23 -21.18 31.60
C LEU A 23 10.47 -21.09 30.70
N LYS A 24 10.87 -19.90 30.27
CA LYS A 24 11.97 -19.74 29.31
C LYS A 24 13.27 -20.45 29.69
N ASN A 25 13.62 -20.40 30.98
CA ASN A 25 14.85 -20.98 31.51
C ASN A 25 14.63 -22.31 32.25
N GLU A 26 13.41 -22.81 32.32
CA GLU A 26 13.12 -24.08 32.94
C GLU A 26 13.31 -25.24 31.94
N THR A 27 13.83 -26.36 32.41
CA THR A 27 13.93 -27.60 31.61
C THR A 27 12.54 -28.13 31.36
N VAL A 28 12.06 -28.03 30.12
CA VAL A 28 10.72 -28.51 29.71
C VAL A 28 10.77 -29.83 28.97
N PHE A 29 11.95 -30.25 28.52
CA PHE A 29 12.14 -31.50 27.81
C PHE A 29 13.52 -32.11 28.15
N ASP A 30 13.51 -33.34 28.68
CA ASP A 30 14.70 -34.11 29.07
C ASP A 30 14.68 -35.47 28.39
N ILE A 31 15.75 -35.80 27.67
CA ILE A 31 15.95 -37.11 27.01
C ILE A 31 17.01 -37.95 27.71
N GLY A 32 17.39 -37.60 28.94
CA GLY A 32 18.34 -38.31 29.76
C GLY A 32 19.84 -38.09 29.42
N ILE A 33 20.14 -37.65 28.20
CA ILE A 33 21.47 -37.29 27.72
C ILE A 33 21.60 -35.80 27.39
N ALA A 34 20.46 -35.09 27.29
CA ALA A 34 20.40 -33.66 27.06
C ALA A 34 19.08 -33.10 27.62
N GLU A 35 19.19 -31.97 28.28
CA GLU A 35 18.06 -31.19 28.79
C GLU A 35 17.85 -29.98 27.88
N PHE A 36 16.59 -29.64 27.60
CA PHE A 36 16.22 -28.51 26.76
C PHE A 36 15.27 -27.58 27.50
N ASN A 37 15.56 -26.30 27.50
CA ASN A 37 14.66 -25.26 28.00
C ASN A 37 13.55 -24.94 26.96
N TYR A 38 12.57 -24.15 27.38
CA TYR A 38 11.44 -23.81 26.51
C TYR A 38 11.86 -23.10 25.21
N ASP A 39 12.80 -22.17 25.29
CA ASP A 39 13.27 -21.41 24.12
C ASP A 39 14.06 -22.30 23.16
N GLU A 40 14.90 -23.21 23.64
CA GLU A 40 15.61 -24.17 22.80
C GLU A 40 14.69 -25.16 22.09
N VAL A 41 13.64 -25.63 22.78
CA VAL A 41 12.62 -26.51 22.16
C VAL A 41 11.84 -25.74 21.12
N LYS A 42 11.50 -24.48 21.38
CA LYS A 42 10.77 -23.62 20.46
C LYS A 42 11.61 -23.28 19.23
N GLU A 43 12.90 -23.02 19.36
CA GLU A 43 13.80 -22.79 18.21
C GLU A 43 13.99 -24.03 17.35
N LYS A 44 14.00 -25.23 17.97
CA LYS A 44 14.12 -26.52 17.29
C LYS A 44 12.79 -27.07 16.79
N ALA A 45 11.67 -26.47 17.18
CA ALA A 45 10.36 -26.88 16.71
C ALA A 45 10.26 -26.74 15.18
N MET A 46 9.78 -27.81 14.53
CA MET A 46 9.54 -27.77 13.10
C MET A 46 8.50 -26.73 12.75
N ASN A 47 8.84 -25.90 11.80
CA ASN A 47 7.94 -24.90 11.25
C ASN A 47 6.86 -25.61 10.43
N LEU A 48 5.66 -25.67 10.97
CA LEU A 48 4.51 -26.23 10.29
C LEU A 48 4.01 -25.23 9.23
N GLY A 49 4.09 -25.63 7.96
CA GLY A 49 3.55 -24.85 6.85
C GLY A 49 2.03 -24.72 6.86
N LEU A 50 1.52 -24.07 5.83
CA LEU A 50 0.08 -23.82 5.64
C LEU A 50 -0.76 -25.09 5.66
N ASP A 51 -0.24 -26.18 5.09
CA ASP A 51 -0.92 -27.48 4.99
C ASP A 51 -1.21 -28.15 6.34
N LEU A 52 -0.34 -27.92 7.31
CA LEU A 52 -0.45 -28.56 8.64
C LEU A 52 -1.07 -27.63 9.70
N LYS A 53 -0.87 -26.32 9.57
CA LYS A 53 -1.34 -25.34 10.55
C LYS A 53 -2.59 -24.60 10.10
N GLY A 54 -2.97 -24.75 8.81
CA GLY A 54 -3.97 -23.93 8.17
C GLY A 54 -3.46 -22.49 8.04
N GLY A 55 -4.27 -21.58 7.54
CA GLY A 55 -3.90 -20.18 7.40
C GLY A 55 -4.48 -19.54 6.16
N ILE A 56 -3.85 -18.45 5.73
CA ILE A 56 -4.30 -17.63 4.60
C ILE A 56 -3.22 -17.65 3.52
N ASN A 57 -3.64 -17.90 2.28
CA ASN A 57 -2.82 -17.75 1.08
C ASN A 57 -3.50 -16.71 0.18
N VAL A 58 -2.79 -15.64 -0.14
CA VAL A 58 -3.29 -14.58 -1.03
C VAL A 58 -2.24 -14.18 -2.05
N ILE A 59 -2.71 -13.82 -3.23
CA ILE A 59 -1.88 -13.17 -4.25
C ILE A 59 -2.30 -11.71 -4.31
N LEU A 60 -1.37 -10.82 -4.03
CA LEU A 60 -1.53 -9.38 -4.16
C LEU A 60 -0.93 -8.95 -5.49
N GLN A 61 -1.57 -8.00 -6.16
CA GLN A 61 -1.05 -7.39 -7.37
C GLN A 61 -0.86 -5.90 -7.13
N ILE A 62 0.35 -5.42 -7.40
CA ILE A 62 0.67 -4.00 -7.38
C ILE A 62 0.10 -3.37 -8.64
N SER A 63 -0.61 -2.26 -8.48
CA SER A 63 -1.17 -1.52 -9.61
C SER A 63 -0.08 -0.73 -10.33
N VAL A 64 0.43 -1.27 -11.41
CA VAL A 64 1.40 -0.57 -12.29
C VAL A 64 0.76 0.67 -12.91
N LYS A 65 -0.56 0.64 -13.17
CA LYS A 65 -1.32 1.81 -13.60
C LYS A 65 -1.19 2.97 -12.63
N ASP A 66 -1.39 2.72 -11.33
CA ASP A 66 -1.32 3.77 -10.31
C ASP A 66 0.11 4.30 -10.14
N ILE A 67 1.12 3.44 -10.32
CA ILE A 67 2.51 3.86 -10.35
C ILE A 67 2.75 4.80 -11.53
N LEU A 68 2.31 4.45 -12.74
CA LEU A 68 2.43 5.31 -13.93
C LEU A 68 1.72 6.66 -13.72
N VAL A 69 0.50 6.65 -13.16
CA VAL A 69 -0.25 7.88 -12.83
C VAL A 69 0.52 8.72 -11.81
N GLY A 70 1.14 8.10 -10.81
CA GLY A 70 1.97 8.77 -9.81
C GLY A 70 3.23 9.38 -10.42
N LEU A 71 3.96 8.62 -11.27
CA LEU A 71 5.14 9.12 -11.98
C LEU A 71 4.81 10.27 -12.94
N ALA A 72 3.60 10.23 -13.54
CA ALA A 72 3.08 11.32 -14.39
C ALA A 72 2.47 12.47 -13.56
N ASN A 73 2.66 12.52 -12.23
CA ASN A 73 2.11 13.52 -11.32
C ASN A 73 0.60 13.74 -11.50
N GLY A 74 -0.14 12.66 -11.70
CA GLY A 74 -1.59 12.72 -11.91
C GLY A 74 -2.01 13.35 -13.23
N SER A 75 -1.18 13.28 -14.27
CA SER A 75 -1.42 13.86 -15.59
C SER A 75 -2.86 13.69 -16.07
N LYS A 76 -3.41 14.76 -16.64
CA LYS A 76 -4.72 14.80 -17.28
C LYS A 76 -4.64 14.77 -18.81
N ASP A 77 -3.45 14.55 -19.36
CA ASP A 77 -3.25 14.46 -20.81
C ASP A 77 -4.18 13.40 -21.42
N PRO A 78 -4.95 13.74 -22.47
CA PRO A 78 -5.94 12.82 -23.04
C PRO A 78 -5.30 11.58 -23.68
N VAL A 79 -4.10 11.72 -24.29
CA VAL A 79 -3.37 10.61 -24.94
C VAL A 79 -2.90 9.64 -23.88
N PHE A 80 -2.31 10.16 -22.80
CA PHE A 80 -1.86 9.35 -21.65
C PHE A 80 -3.04 8.59 -21.00
N ARG A 81 -4.15 9.29 -20.75
CA ARG A 81 -5.34 8.69 -20.14
C ARG A 81 -5.97 7.62 -21.03
N LYS A 82 -6.01 7.87 -22.33
CA LYS A 82 -6.51 6.90 -23.31
C LYS A 82 -5.60 5.67 -23.34
N ALA A 83 -4.28 5.85 -23.39
CA ALA A 83 -3.32 4.75 -23.37
C ALA A 83 -3.44 3.87 -22.12
N LEU A 84 -3.66 4.47 -20.94
CA LEU A 84 -3.92 3.72 -19.71
C LEU A 84 -5.21 2.86 -19.79
N SER A 85 -6.27 3.40 -20.40
CA SER A 85 -7.54 2.67 -20.57
C SER A 85 -7.41 1.55 -21.61
N ASP A 86 -6.76 1.83 -22.74
CA ASP A 86 -6.55 0.86 -23.81
C ASP A 86 -5.62 -0.29 -23.31
N ALA A 87 -4.62 0.01 -22.47
CA ALA A 87 -3.77 -0.99 -21.84
C ALA A 87 -4.56 -1.93 -20.90
N GLU A 88 -5.55 -1.43 -20.16
CA GLU A 88 -6.43 -2.26 -19.33
C GLU A 88 -7.28 -3.23 -20.18
N GLU A 89 -7.67 -2.79 -21.36
CA GLU A 89 -8.42 -3.65 -22.28
C GLU A 89 -7.52 -4.71 -22.90
N LEU A 90 -6.32 -4.32 -23.36
CA LEU A 90 -5.34 -5.26 -23.91
C LEU A 90 -4.97 -6.34 -22.90
N GLN A 91 -4.81 -5.99 -21.63
CA GLN A 91 -4.40 -6.92 -20.57
C GLN A 91 -5.41 -8.05 -20.33
N LYS A 92 -6.65 -7.91 -20.74
CA LYS A 92 -7.66 -8.98 -20.59
C LYS A 92 -7.33 -10.22 -21.45
N ASP A 93 -6.70 -10.00 -22.62
CA ASP A 93 -6.42 -11.02 -23.60
C ASP A 93 -4.91 -11.24 -23.84
N SER A 94 -4.04 -10.36 -23.32
CA SER A 94 -2.59 -10.44 -23.48
C SER A 94 -1.93 -11.24 -22.36
N GLN A 95 -0.73 -11.77 -22.65
CA GLN A 95 0.15 -12.37 -21.66
C GLN A 95 1.29 -11.43 -21.23
N ASN A 96 1.29 -10.22 -21.75
CA ASN A 96 2.27 -9.19 -21.43
C ASN A 96 2.08 -8.63 -20.02
N THR A 97 3.07 -7.90 -19.55
CA THR A 97 2.91 -7.06 -18.35
C THR A 97 2.07 -5.83 -18.69
N TYR A 98 1.40 -5.26 -17.69
CA TYR A 98 0.64 -4.02 -17.90
C TYR A 98 1.48 -2.89 -18.51
N LEU A 99 2.76 -2.81 -18.16
CA LEU A 99 3.67 -1.80 -18.70
C LEU A 99 3.92 -2.00 -20.21
N GLU A 100 4.10 -3.24 -20.64
CA GLU A 100 4.26 -3.56 -22.06
C GLU A 100 2.99 -3.23 -22.85
N ASP A 101 1.81 -3.59 -22.32
CA ASP A 101 0.53 -3.26 -22.93
C ASP A 101 0.31 -1.73 -22.94
N PHE A 102 0.73 -1.01 -21.90
CA PHE A 102 0.72 0.46 -21.90
C PHE A 102 1.59 1.06 -23.01
N PHE A 103 2.79 0.55 -23.22
CA PHE A 103 3.64 1.04 -24.30
C PHE A 103 3.04 0.76 -25.67
N VAL A 104 2.46 -0.41 -25.87
CA VAL A 104 1.74 -0.74 -27.14
C VAL A 104 0.55 0.18 -27.33
N ALA A 105 -0.25 0.40 -26.29
CA ALA A 105 -1.39 1.29 -26.33
C ALA A 105 -0.98 2.73 -26.62
N PHE A 106 0.07 3.23 -25.95
CA PHE A 106 0.57 4.58 -26.15
C PHE A 106 1.06 4.83 -27.59
N ASP A 107 1.82 3.87 -28.13
CA ASP A 107 2.31 3.92 -29.52
C ASP A 107 1.18 3.86 -30.55
N ALA A 108 0.03 3.27 -30.20
CA ALA A 108 -1.14 3.13 -31.08
C ALA A 108 -2.09 4.35 -31.05
N VAL A 109 -2.01 5.21 -30.02
CA VAL A 109 -2.87 6.40 -29.95
C VAL A 109 -2.37 7.43 -30.96
N GLU A 110 -3.25 7.84 -31.86
CA GLU A 110 -2.98 8.93 -32.79
C GLU A 110 -2.81 10.26 -32.02
N GLY A 111 -1.62 10.84 -32.09
CA GLY A 111 -1.30 12.11 -31.44
C GLY A 111 0.19 12.44 -31.58
N GLN A 112 0.54 13.70 -31.39
CA GLN A 112 1.95 14.17 -31.39
C GLN A 112 2.54 14.22 -29.97
N THR A 113 1.85 13.66 -28.99
CA THR A 113 2.30 13.67 -27.60
C THR A 113 3.37 12.60 -27.38
N LYS A 114 4.50 13.00 -26.85
CA LYS A 114 5.60 12.09 -26.48
C LYS A 114 5.49 11.68 -25.00
N LEU A 115 6.03 10.53 -24.65
CA LEU A 115 6.23 10.15 -23.23
C LEU A 115 7.03 11.20 -22.47
N ALA A 116 8.03 11.82 -23.12
CA ALA A 116 8.85 12.91 -22.59
C ALA A 116 8.13 14.28 -22.58
N SER A 117 6.80 14.31 -22.63
CA SER A 117 6.06 15.58 -22.48
C SER A 117 6.12 16.07 -21.02
N PRO A 118 6.24 17.41 -20.80
CA PRO A 118 6.12 18.00 -19.46
C PRO A 118 4.80 17.67 -18.75
N ASP A 119 3.74 17.47 -19.54
CA ASP A 119 2.41 17.09 -19.02
C ASP A 119 2.32 15.61 -18.65
N ILE A 120 3.34 14.78 -18.97
CA ILE A 120 3.36 13.36 -18.68
C ILE A 120 4.59 13.03 -17.82
N PHE A 121 5.73 12.65 -18.41
CA PHE A 121 6.89 12.15 -17.65
C PHE A 121 8.08 13.12 -17.57
N ALA A 122 8.21 14.11 -18.44
CA ALA A 122 9.22 15.16 -18.27
C ALA A 122 8.77 16.20 -17.23
N ASN A 123 8.29 15.74 -16.10
CA ASN A 123 7.75 16.52 -14.99
C ASN A 123 8.76 16.63 -13.84
N ARG A 124 8.42 17.39 -12.80
CA ARG A 124 9.30 17.63 -11.65
C ARG A 124 9.72 16.33 -10.92
N THR A 125 8.88 15.29 -10.93
CA THR A 125 9.14 14.02 -10.25
C THR A 125 10.28 13.23 -10.92
N LEU A 126 10.38 13.30 -12.24
CA LEU A 126 11.37 12.59 -13.04
C LEU A 126 12.38 13.51 -13.74
N SER A 127 12.52 14.77 -13.28
CA SER A 127 13.35 15.80 -13.95
C SER A 127 14.84 15.47 -14.06
N GLU A 128 15.34 14.55 -13.23
CA GLU A 128 16.73 14.09 -13.28
C GLU A 128 16.94 12.97 -14.31
N GLU A 129 15.90 12.22 -14.65
CA GLU A 129 16.00 11.03 -15.52
C GLU A 129 15.31 11.21 -16.88
N VAL A 130 14.27 12.06 -16.96
CA VAL A 130 13.50 12.28 -18.19
C VAL A 130 13.52 13.75 -18.55
N THR A 131 14.17 14.05 -19.66
CA THR A 131 14.23 15.40 -20.25
C THR A 131 13.32 15.49 -21.48
N PHE A 132 12.83 16.68 -21.79
CA PHE A 132 11.85 16.91 -22.87
C PHE A 132 12.36 16.52 -24.28
N ASP A 133 13.65 16.54 -24.51
CA ASP A 133 14.31 16.20 -25.78
C ASP A 133 14.44 14.68 -26.00
N MET A 134 14.22 13.85 -24.97
CA MET A 134 14.28 12.40 -25.10
C MET A 134 13.19 11.85 -26.03
N SER A 135 13.56 10.80 -26.73
CA SER A 135 12.62 9.99 -27.52
C SER A 135 11.86 9.01 -26.60
N ASP A 136 10.72 8.51 -27.06
CA ASP A 136 9.96 7.50 -26.33
C ASP A 136 10.76 6.21 -26.12
N ALA A 137 11.64 5.85 -27.06
CA ALA A 137 12.54 4.71 -26.94
C ALA A 137 13.56 4.86 -25.79
N GLU A 138 13.95 6.08 -25.45
CA GLU A 138 14.85 6.37 -24.33
C GLU A 138 14.09 6.47 -23.01
N VAL A 139 12.83 6.90 -23.02
CA VAL A 139 11.99 7.01 -21.82
C VAL A 139 11.48 5.65 -21.34
N LYS A 140 11.13 4.74 -22.26
CA LYS A 140 10.60 3.41 -21.92
C LYS A 140 11.48 2.63 -20.93
N PRO A 141 12.80 2.49 -21.09
CA PRO A 141 13.65 1.82 -20.12
C PRO A 141 13.74 2.53 -18.78
N VAL A 142 13.68 3.86 -18.75
CA VAL A 142 13.66 4.64 -17.50
C VAL A 142 12.39 4.34 -16.72
N LEU A 143 11.23 4.34 -17.38
CA LEU A 143 9.96 4.01 -16.74
C LEU A 143 9.95 2.56 -16.22
N SER A 144 10.50 1.61 -17.00
CA SER A 144 10.62 0.21 -16.56
C SER A 144 11.43 0.11 -15.28
N ALA A 145 12.58 0.78 -15.21
CA ALA A 145 13.42 0.79 -14.01
C ALA A 145 12.70 1.42 -12.81
N LYS A 146 11.98 2.54 -13.00
CA LYS A 146 11.23 3.20 -11.93
C LYS A 146 10.05 2.39 -11.41
N ILE A 147 9.38 1.65 -12.29
CA ILE A 147 8.31 0.73 -11.91
C ILE A 147 8.88 -0.44 -11.10
N ASP A 148 9.99 -1.03 -11.54
CA ASP A 148 10.65 -2.11 -10.80
C ASP A 148 11.10 -1.63 -9.42
N GLU A 149 11.69 -0.45 -9.30
CA GLU A 149 12.05 0.18 -8.03
C GLU A 149 10.82 0.37 -7.11
N SER A 150 9.71 0.85 -7.68
CA SER A 150 8.45 1.03 -6.96
C SER A 150 7.87 -0.30 -6.47
N ILE A 151 7.94 -1.35 -7.29
CA ILE A 151 7.50 -2.70 -6.92
C ILE A 151 8.36 -3.26 -5.78
N VAL A 152 9.69 -3.08 -5.83
CA VAL A 152 10.60 -3.50 -4.74
C VAL A 152 10.26 -2.76 -3.46
N SER A 153 10.08 -1.45 -3.53
CA SER A 153 9.71 -0.62 -2.38
C SER A 153 8.37 -1.06 -1.76
N ALA A 154 7.36 -1.31 -2.58
CA ALA A 154 6.07 -1.79 -2.13
C ALA A 154 6.16 -3.19 -1.47
N PHE A 155 7.00 -4.08 -2.02
CA PHE A 155 7.26 -5.40 -1.43
C PHE A 155 7.89 -5.27 -0.04
N GLU A 156 8.89 -4.39 0.14
CA GLU A 156 9.54 -4.18 1.43
C GLU A 156 8.59 -3.56 2.48
N VAL A 157 7.71 -2.64 2.04
CA VAL A 157 6.67 -2.08 2.91
C VAL A 157 5.69 -3.17 3.35
N LEU A 158 5.24 -4.01 2.43
CA LEU A 158 4.34 -5.13 2.71
C LEU A 158 4.98 -6.11 3.70
N ARG A 159 6.23 -6.49 3.48
CA ARG A 159 6.99 -7.36 4.38
C ARG A 159 7.05 -6.81 5.79
N LYS A 160 7.43 -5.53 5.96
CA LYS A 160 7.48 -4.88 7.26
C LYS A 160 6.13 -4.82 7.97
N ARG A 161 5.03 -4.71 7.22
CA ARG A 161 3.66 -4.74 7.79
C ARG A 161 3.32 -6.12 8.30
N ILE A 162 3.62 -7.15 7.52
CA ILE A 162 3.34 -8.54 7.89
C ILE A 162 4.17 -8.94 9.11
N ASP A 163 5.44 -8.56 9.17
CA ASP A 163 6.31 -8.81 10.32
C ASP A 163 5.73 -8.19 11.61
N LYS A 164 5.19 -6.97 11.52
CA LYS A 164 4.53 -6.29 12.66
C LYS A 164 3.19 -6.93 13.07
N PHE A 165 2.54 -7.67 12.19
CA PHE A 165 1.28 -8.34 12.49
C PHE A 165 1.45 -9.53 13.44
N GLY A 166 2.68 -10.02 13.63
CA GLY A 166 3.00 -11.08 14.59
C GLY A 166 2.59 -12.48 14.13
N VAL A 167 2.40 -12.70 12.83
CA VAL A 167 2.23 -14.04 12.28
C VAL A 167 3.58 -14.77 12.34
N THR A 168 3.56 -15.97 12.88
CA THR A 168 4.77 -16.80 12.97
C THR A 168 5.14 -17.28 11.57
N GLN A 169 6.31 -16.84 11.08
CA GLN A 169 6.93 -17.28 9.84
C GLN A 169 6.07 -17.09 8.58
N PRO A 170 5.75 -15.86 8.21
CA PRO A 170 5.10 -15.58 6.95
C PRO A 170 6.02 -15.93 5.79
N ASN A 171 5.48 -16.50 4.72
CA ASN A 171 6.17 -16.65 3.45
C ASN A 171 5.70 -15.57 2.49
N ILE A 172 6.63 -14.75 2.00
CA ILE A 172 6.34 -13.64 1.10
C ILE A 172 7.28 -13.72 -0.09
N GLN A 173 6.74 -13.89 -1.28
CA GLN A 173 7.52 -14.10 -2.49
C GLN A 173 6.99 -13.26 -3.66
N ARG A 174 7.89 -12.67 -4.44
CA ARG A 174 7.53 -12.04 -5.73
C ARG A 174 7.33 -13.11 -6.79
N ILE A 175 6.26 -13.00 -7.56
CA ILE A 175 5.97 -13.91 -8.69
C ILE A 175 6.46 -13.26 -9.98
N GLY A 176 7.69 -13.60 -10.38
CA GLY A 176 8.29 -13.05 -11.60
C GLY A 176 8.36 -11.51 -11.58
N ASN A 177 8.24 -10.89 -12.75
CA ASN A 177 8.26 -9.42 -12.93
C ASN A 177 6.85 -8.83 -13.09
N SER A 178 5.81 -9.60 -12.79
CA SER A 178 4.41 -9.21 -13.02
C SER A 178 3.82 -8.26 -11.97
N GLY A 179 4.62 -7.82 -10.99
CA GLY A 179 4.12 -7.03 -9.84
C GLY A 179 3.23 -7.84 -8.88
N ARG A 180 3.14 -9.18 -9.05
CA ARG A 180 2.40 -10.06 -8.15
C ARG A 180 3.26 -10.53 -6.99
N ILE A 181 2.66 -10.58 -5.82
CA ILE A 181 3.30 -11.01 -4.56
C ILE A 181 2.44 -12.10 -3.95
N LEU A 182 3.02 -13.27 -3.76
CA LEU A 182 2.42 -14.36 -2.99
C LEU A 182 2.68 -14.09 -1.51
N VAL A 183 1.63 -14.17 -0.71
CA VAL A 183 1.68 -14.02 0.75
C VAL A 183 1.00 -15.21 1.39
N GLU A 184 1.75 -15.97 2.16
CA GLU A 184 1.26 -17.10 2.93
C GLU A 184 1.44 -16.81 4.42
N LEU A 185 0.36 -16.89 5.17
CA LEU A 185 0.30 -16.56 6.59
C LEU A 185 -0.20 -17.78 7.38
N PRO A 186 0.71 -18.70 7.78
CA PRO A 186 0.35 -19.89 8.53
C PRO A 186 -0.28 -19.54 9.88
N GLY A 187 -1.39 -20.20 10.23
CA GLY A 187 -2.08 -20.00 11.49
C GLY A 187 -2.93 -18.74 11.62
N ALA A 188 -2.96 -17.89 10.59
CA ALA A 188 -3.85 -16.72 10.57
C ALA A 188 -5.31 -17.16 10.43
N LYS A 189 -6.18 -16.67 11.32
CA LYS A 189 -7.61 -17.05 11.35
C LYS A 189 -8.54 -15.91 10.89
N GLU A 190 -8.13 -14.67 11.07
CA GLU A 190 -8.96 -13.49 10.83
C GLU A 190 -8.73 -12.93 9.41
N ILE A 191 -9.39 -13.53 8.41
CA ILE A 191 -9.20 -13.20 6.98
C ILE A 191 -9.43 -11.70 6.71
N GLU A 192 -10.54 -11.14 7.22
CA GLU A 192 -10.89 -9.74 6.96
C GLU A 192 -9.89 -8.75 7.59
N ARG A 193 -9.37 -9.07 8.77
CA ARG A 193 -8.33 -8.24 9.41
C ARG A 193 -7.03 -8.29 8.65
N VAL A 194 -6.62 -9.47 8.19
CA VAL A 194 -5.43 -9.63 7.34
C VAL A 194 -5.60 -8.88 6.02
N LYS A 195 -6.75 -9.04 5.37
CA LYS A 195 -7.07 -8.33 4.12
C LYS A 195 -7.01 -6.81 4.32
N GLY A 196 -7.64 -6.30 5.37
CA GLY A 196 -7.57 -4.88 5.70
C GLY A 196 -6.15 -4.38 5.92
N LEU A 197 -5.29 -5.17 6.61
CA LEU A 197 -3.89 -4.84 6.83
C LEU A 197 -3.09 -4.81 5.51
N LEU A 198 -3.28 -5.81 4.65
CA LEU A 198 -2.55 -5.94 3.39
C LEU A 198 -2.97 -4.87 2.37
N GLN A 199 -4.25 -4.53 2.35
CA GLN A 199 -4.82 -3.52 1.44
C GLN A 199 -4.74 -2.10 1.95
N SER A 200 -4.43 -1.89 3.25
CA SER A 200 -4.32 -0.54 3.79
C SER A 200 -3.17 0.21 3.11
N THR A 201 -3.52 1.25 2.40
CA THR A 201 -2.57 2.21 1.83
C THR A 201 -2.64 3.48 2.65
N ALA A 202 -1.48 4.00 3.04
CA ALA A 202 -1.38 5.33 3.63
C ALA A 202 -0.53 6.18 2.69
N GLN A 203 -1.14 7.17 2.09
CA GLN A 203 -0.41 8.20 1.35
C GLN A 203 0.11 9.22 2.38
N LEU A 204 1.42 9.47 2.37
CA LEU A 204 1.99 10.52 3.19
C LEU A 204 1.75 11.85 2.48
N GLU A 205 1.00 12.72 3.12
CA GLU A 205 0.71 14.06 2.64
C GLU A 205 1.17 15.07 3.67
N PHE A 206 1.76 16.16 3.19
CA PHE A 206 2.11 17.30 4.02
C PHE A 206 1.17 18.43 3.68
N TRP A 207 0.46 18.93 4.68
CA TRP A 207 -0.48 20.02 4.53
C TRP A 207 0.01 21.24 5.29
N ASP A 208 0.11 22.37 4.59
CA ASP A 208 0.29 23.66 5.26
C ASP A 208 -1.02 24.05 5.92
N ALA A 209 -1.01 24.17 7.24
CA ALA A 209 -2.18 24.57 8.01
C ALA A 209 -2.14 26.08 8.28
N PHE A 210 -3.21 26.74 7.94
CA PHE A 210 -3.40 28.14 8.36
C PHE A 210 -3.72 28.22 9.86
N LYS A 211 -3.21 29.25 10.51
CA LYS A 211 -3.59 29.54 11.90
C LYS A 211 -5.07 29.90 11.97
N GLY A 212 -5.77 29.42 13.01
CA GLY A 212 -7.20 29.66 13.15
C GLY A 212 -7.59 31.15 13.14
N GLU A 213 -6.71 32.04 13.60
CA GLU A 213 -6.89 33.50 13.56
C GLU A 213 -6.92 34.06 12.14
N GLU A 214 -6.05 33.57 11.25
CA GLU A 214 -5.97 34.00 9.85
C GLU A 214 -7.18 33.50 9.07
N PHE A 215 -7.56 32.24 9.31
CA PHE A 215 -8.69 31.61 8.65
C PHE A 215 -10.04 32.17 9.12
N GLY A 216 -10.15 32.52 10.39
CA GLY A 216 -11.34 33.16 10.96
C GLY A 216 -11.64 34.49 10.26
N THR A 217 -10.62 35.33 10.06
CA THR A 217 -10.76 36.63 9.38
C THR A 217 -11.24 36.45 7.94
N PHE A 218 -10.69 35.46 7.21
CA PHE A 218 -11.12 35.13 5.85
C PHE A 218 -12.58 34.68 5.78
N ILE A 219 -13.01 33.82 6.72
CA ILE A 219 -14.42 33.35 6.78
C ILE A 219 -15.38 34.49 7.04
N PHE A 220 -15.05 35.40 7.96
CA PHE A 220 -15.90 36.55 8.23
C PHE A 220 -16.04 37.45 7.01
N GLN A 221 -14.96 37.74 6.31
CA GLN A 221 -15.00 38.53 5.08
C GLN A 221 -15.78 37.84 3.95
N ALA A 222 -15.59 36.51 3.76
CA ALA A 222 -16.35 35.73 2.81
C ALA A 222 -17.85 35.68 3.13
N ASN A 223 -18.20 35.55 4.41
CA ASN A 223 -19.60 35.58 4.86
C ASN A 223 -20.26 36.94 4.60
N ASP A 224 -19.57 38.05 4.84
CA ASP A 224 -20.11 39.38 4.58
C ASP A 224 -20.33 39.62 3.09
N LEU A 225 -19.40 39.19 2.23
CA LEU A 225 -19.56 39.25 0.77
C LEU A 225 -20.72 38.36 0.27
N LEU A 226 -20.88 37.17 0.87
CA LEU A 226 -21.97 36.25 0.47
C LEU A 226 -23.34 36.80 0.90
N LYS A 227 -23.44 37.51 2.03
CA LYS A 227 -24.71 38.17 2.45
C LYS A 227 -25.16 39.22 1.44
N GLU A 228 -24.23 40.01 0.87
CA GLU A 228 -24.53 40.97 -0.19
C GLU A 228 -25.06 40.33 -1.48
N ILE A 229 -24.56 39.11 -1.82
CA ILE A 229 -24.91 38.42 -3.06
C ILE A 229 -26.25 37.65 -2.94
N ILE A 230 -26.55 37.08 -1.77
CA ILE A 230 -27.64 36.09 -1.63
C ILE A 230 -28.91 36.76 -1.06
N GLU A 231 -28.88 38.00 -0.60
CA GLU A 231 -30.00 38.72 0.05
C GLU A 231 -30.69 37.90 1.18
N THR A 232 -30.00 36.95 1.81
CA THR A 232 -30.54 36.13 2.88
C THR A 232 -29.86 36.45 4.21
N ASP A 233 -30.68 36.67 5.25
CA ASP A 233 -30.25 37.14 6.59
C ASP A 233 -29.45 36.12 7.40
N SER A 234 -29.23 34.88 6.94
CA SER A 234 -28.42 33.93 7.69
C SER A 234 -27.92 32.77 6.86
N ILE A 235 -26.58 32.64 6.73
CA ILE A 235 -25.93 31.36 6.57
C ILE A 235 -25.56 30.91 7.98
N ASP A 236 -26.42 30.10 8.58
CA ASP A 236 -26.28 29.76 10.00
C ASP A 236 -25.12 28.80 10.31
N PHE A 237 -24.57 28.07 9.33
CA PHE A 237 -23.43 27.19 9.59
C PHE A 237 -22.66 26.79 8.33
N ILE A 238 -21.38 27.12 8.26
CA ILE A 238 -20.41 26.37 7.47
C ILE A 238 -19.82 25.31 8.41
N CYS A 239 -20.24 24.05 8.26
CA CYS A 239 -19.59 22.92 8.93
C CYS A 239 -18.20 22.69 8.34
N ILE A 240 -17.18 23.22 8.98
CA ILE A 240 -15.80 22.81 8.74
C ILE A 240 -15.61 21.54 9.55
N GLY A 241 -15.61 20.39 8.86
CA GLY A 241 -15.33 19.11 9.47
C GLY A 241 -13.91 19.07 10.03
N GLY A 242 -13.76 19.46 11.28
CA GLY A 242 -12.56 19.24 12.07
C GLY A 242 -12.68 17.85 12.71
N GLY A 243 -12.07 16.84 12.09
CA GLY A 243 -11.76 15.59 12.79
C GLY A 243 -10.57 15.83 13.71
N LEU A 244 -10.79 15.62 15.01
CA LEU A 244 -9.77 15.41 16.04
C LEU A 244 -9.14 14.02 15.86
#